data_aa4fb48fff33ae1b943ce8b7b42b6f8d
#
_entry.id   aa4fb48fff33ae1b943ce8b7b42b6f8d
#
_cell.length_a   1.000
_cell.length_b   1.000
_cell.length_c   1.000
_cell.angle_alpha   90.00
_cell.angle_beta   90.00
_cell.angle_gamma   90.00
#
_symmetry.space_group_name_H-M   'P 1'
#
loop_
_entity.id
_entity.type
_entity.pdbx_description
1 polymer ?
#
loop_
_entity_poly.entity_id
_entity_poly.type
_entity_poly.pdbx_seq_one_letter_code
_entity_poly.pdbx_strand_id
1 'polypeptide(L)'
;MDPTDAFLDAVQAIYGPVSFTPLADGTIHRFHVHDDKPGSRNGWCVLHLDGIASGCFGSWKNGGIHRWASRQPANPLEAEQVRQRNEQAKQQREAELKKKQQEAAEKAQRLWRDASPADPDHPYLAAKSCRPHGLRQLSHALLVPLYREGQLVNLQHIFPDGTKRFLQGGRVSGCYSPLGTIKPGQPIYICEGWATGATLHEETGAAVACAMSARNLLPVGRYLLHHYPDAVLIIAGDDDRTKEGNPGRTAATKAAAALGCRLVLPQWPDDVPLELSDFNDLRKWREK
;
A
#
# COMPACT_ATOMS: atom_id res chain seq x y z
N MET A 1 10.37 -33.78 20.05
CA MET A 1 10.57 -32.95 18.84
C MET A 1 11.49 -31.80 19.23
N ASP A 2 12.51 -31.54 18.45
CA ASP A 2 13.36 -30.37 18.65
C ASP A 2 12.48 -29.09 18.55
N PRO A 3 12.62 -28.14 19.47
CA PRO A 3 11.86 -26.89 19.39
C PRO A 3 12.05 -26.11 18.07
N THR A 4 13.21 -26.22 17.43
CA THR A 4 13.49 -25.62 16.12
C THR A 4 12.65 -26.27 15.02
N ASP A 5 12.54 -27.61 15.05
CA ASP A 5 11.71 -28.35 14.09
C ASP A 5 10.22 -28.04 14.29
N ALA A 6 9.77 -28.01 15.55
CA ALA A 6 8.39 -27.66 15.88
C ALA A 6 8.03 -26.22 15.48
N PHE A 7 8.97 -25.30 15.58
CA PHE A 7 8.80 -23.94 15.08
C PHE A 7 8.73 -23.90 13.54
N LEU A 8 9.59 -24.67 12.85
CA LEU A 8 9.58 -24.77 11.40
C LEU A 8 8.26 -25.36 10.89
N ASP A 9 7.74 -26.40 11.56
CA ASP A 9 6.43 -26.98 11.26
C ASP A 9 5.30 -25.95 11.39
N ALA A 10 5.34 -25.12 12.44
CA ALA A 10 4.38 -24.04 12.61
C ALA A 10 4.46 -22.98 11.48
N VAL A 11 5.66 -22.66 11.01
CA VAL A 11 5.85 -21.78 9.85
C VAL A 11 5.29 -22.41 8.58
N GLN A 12 5.57 -23.69 8.35
CA GLN A 12 5.11 -24.43 7.18
C GLN A 12 3.59 -24.61 7.16
N ALA A 13 2.97 -24.77 8.31
CA ALA A 13 1.51 -24.87 8.43
C ALA A 13 0.78 -23.60 7.92
N ILE A 14 1.43 -22.44 7.97
CA ILE A 14 0.85 -21.15 7.54
C ILE A 14 1.29 -20.77 6.12
N TYR A 15 2.55 -21.03 5.77
CA TYR A 15 3.17 -20.50 4.54
C TYR A 15 3.53 -21.59 3.52
N GLY A 16 3.11 -22.85 3.76
CA GLY A 16 3.47 -23.99 2.92
C GLY A 16 4.95 -24.39 3.08
N PRO A 17 5.46 -25.27 2.21
CA PRO A 17 6.85 -25.74 2.27
C PRO A 17 7.83 -24.56 2.19
N VAL A 18 8.72 -24.46 3.16
CA VAL A 18 9.79 -23.45 3.19
C VAL A 18 11.14 -24.15 3.32
N SER A 19 12.15 -23.61 2.64
CA SER A 19 13.50 -24.15 2.58
C SER A 19 14.47 -23.23 3.32
N PHE A 20 14.44 -23.28 4.67
CA PHE A 20 15.40 -22.59 5.51
C PHE A 20 15.49 -23.28 6.88
N THR A 21 16.59 -23.06 7.59
CA THR A 21 16.76 -23.50 8.98
C THR A 21 16.57 -22.30 9.91
N PRO A 22 15.59 -22.31 10.83
CA PRO A 22 15.44 -21.25 11.80
C PRO A 22 16.68 -21.12 12.69
N LEU A 23 17.23 -19.93 12.84
CA LEU A 23 18.31 -19.63 13.78
C LEU A 23 17.70 -18.99 15.03
N ALA A 24 18.12 -19.52 16.20
CA ALA A 24 17.57 -19.12 17.49
C ALA A 24 18.49 -18.10 18.19
N ASP A 25 18.81 -17.01 17.50
CA ASP A 25 19.66 -15.94 17.97
C ASP A 25 18.91 -14.66 18.38
N GLY A 26 17.58 -14.72 18.35
CA GLY A 26 16.72 -13.57 18.69
C GLY A 26 16.72 -12.44 17.68
N THR A 27 17.30 -12.65 16.49
CA THR A 27 17.28 -11.67 15.39
C THR A 27 16.33 -12.02 14.27
N ILE A 28 16.06 -11.07 13.39
CA ILE A 28 15.15 -11.30 12.25
C ILE A 28 15.90 -12.06 11.15
N HIS A 29 15.46 -13.29 10.88
CA HIS A 29 15.88 -14.09 9.73
C HIS A 29 14.81 -14.06 8.64
N ARG A 30 15.23 -14.02 7.38
CA ARG A 30 14.33 -13.96 6.22
C ARG A 30 14.33 -15.25 5.43
N PHE A 31 13.15 -15.63 4.99
CA PHE A 31 12.95 -16.81 4.15
C PHE A 31 12.03 -16.54 2.96
N HIS A 32 12.05 -17.43 1.98
CA HIS A 32 11.15 -17.41 0.84
C HIS A 32 9.80 -18.02 1.23
N VAL A 33 8.71 -17.34 0.93
CA VAL A 33 7.34 -17.87 1.07
C VAL A 33 6.96 -18.60 -0.22
N HIS A 34 6.36 -19.78 -0.12
CA HIS A 34 6.14 -20.71 -1.26
C HIS A 34 5.47 -20.05 -2.48
N ASP A 35 4.43 -19.25 -2.30
CA ASP A 35 3.67 -18.62 -3.39
C ASP A 35 4.22 -17.24 -3.82
N ASP A 36 5.39 -16.87 -3.36
CA ASP A 36 6.02 -15.61 -3.73
C ASP A 36 6.88 -15.77 -4.99
N LYS A 37 7.19 -14.63 -5.62
CA LYS A 37 8.09 -14.62 -6.77
C LYS A 37 9.42 -15.30 -6.43
N PRO A 38 9.98 -16.12 -7.33
CA PRO A 38 11.28 -16.75 -7.14
C PRO A 38 12.34 -15.73 -6.71
N GLY A 39 13.17 -16.10 -5.73
CA GLY A 39 14.22 -15.23 -5.17
C GLY A 39 13.75 -14.13 -4.20
N SER A 40 12.44 -13.99 -3.97
CA SER A 40 11.94 -13.09 -2.93
C SER A 40 12.20 -13.68 -1.54
N ARG A 41 12.37 -12.81 -0.52
CA ARG A 41 12.54 -13.20 0.89
C ARG A 41 11.59 -12.35 1.74
N ASN A 42 10.27 -12.51 1.49
CA ASN A 42 9.23 -11.76 2.19
C ASN A 42 8.85 -12.39 3.53
N GLY A 43 9.09 -13.68 3.73
CA GLY A 43 8.96 -14.32 5.03
C GLY A 43 10.02 -13.81 6.01
N TRP A 44 9.67 -13.73 7.27
CA TRP A 44 10.57 -13.38 8.36
C TRP A 44 10.22 -14.19 9.62
N CYS A 45 11.21 -14.50 10.43
CA CYS A 45 11.02 -15.13 11.73
C CYS A 45 12.05 -14.62 12.76
N VAL A 46 11.71 -14.78 14.03
CA VAL A 46 12.59 -14.61 15.19
C VAL A 46 12.35 -15.80 16.10
N LEU A 47 13.38 -16.45 16.57
CA LEU A 47 13.31 -17.61 17.47
C LEU A 47 14.27 -17.43 18.65
N HIS A 48 13.85 -17.87 19.82
CA HIS A 48 14.64 -17.96 21.05
C HIS A 48 14.47 -19.38 21.62
N LEU A 49 15.55 -20.01 22.07
CA LEU A 49 15.52 -21.34 22.69
C LEU A 49 15.82 -21.32 24.19
N ASP A 50 16.31 -20.22 24.73
CA ASP A 50 16.56 -20.07 26.15
C ASP A 50 15.24 -20.04 26.95
N GLY A 51 15.12 -20.85 27.99
CA GLY A 51 13.89 -21.04 28.77
C GLY A 51 12.76 -21.71 27.98
N ILE A 52 11.59 -21.07 27.88
CA ILE A 52 10.53 -21.52 26.96
C ILE A 52 10.96 -21.16 25.55
N ALA A 53 11.16 -22.14 24.69
CA ALA A 53 11.39 -21.90 23.28
C ALA A 53 10.17 -21.15 22.71
N SER A 54 10.40 -19.94 22.20
CA SER A 54 9.33 -19.05 21.73
C SER A 54 9.82 -18.18 20.58
N GLY A 55 8.89 -17.74 19.73
CA GLY A 55 9.23 -16.92 18.60
C GLY A 55 8.00 -16.32 17.93
N CYS A 56 8.28 -15.58 16.89
CA CYS A 56 7.24 -15.08 16.00
C CYS A 56 7.71 -15.11 14.54
N PHE A 57 6.76 -15.19 13.63
CA PHE A 57 7.02 -15.20 12.20
C PHE A 57 5.89 -14.52 11.43
N GLY A 58 6.16 -14.14 10.19
CA GLY A 58 5.19 -13.43 9.37
C GLY A 58 5.66 -13.24 7.93
N SER A 59 4.87 -12.49 7.15
CA SER A 59 5.23 -12.07 5.80
C SER A 59 5.10 -10.56 5.65
N TRP A 60 6.12 -9.93 5.07
CA TRP A 60 6.10 -8.51 4.75
C TRP A 60 5.09 -8.17 3.64
N LYS A 61 4.76 -9.14 2.79
CA LYS A 61 3.82 -8.99 1.69
C LYS A 61 2.37 -9.11 2.16
N ASN A 62 2.08 -10.16 2.93
CA ASN A 62 0.71 -10.50 3.31
C ASN A 62 0.31 -9.87 4.65
N GLY A 63 1.27 -9.31 5.40
CA GLY A 63 1.06 -8.88 6.77
C GLY A 63 0.89 -10.08 7.71
N GLY A 64 0.31 -9.82 8.88
CA GLY A 64 0.13 -10.83 9.91
C GLY A 64 1.39 -11.09 10.73
N ILE A 65 1.18 -11.45 11.98
CA ILE A 65 2.22 -11.90 12.92
C ILE A 65 1.66 -13.12 13.63
N HIS A 66 2.36 -14.23 13.46
CA HIS A 66 2.08 -15.47 14.15
C HIS A 66 3.05 -15.62 15.31
N ARG A 67 2.52 -15.90 16.49
CA ARG A 67 3.30 -16.16 17.71
C ARG A 67 3.31 -17.63 17.98
N TRP A 68 4.47 -18.14 18.38
CA TRP A 68 4.66 -19.54 18.70
C TRP A 68 5.42 -19.69 20.03
N ALA A 69 5.08 -20.70 20.78
CA ALA A 69 5.83 -21.14 21.94
C ALA A 69 5.72 -22.67 22.06
N SER A 70 6.80 -23.31 22.49
CA SER A 70 6.86 -24.78 22.63
C SER A 70 5.91 -25.34 23.70
N ARG A 71 5.55 -24.53 24.68
CA ARG A 71 4.57 -24.82 25.73
C ARG A 71 3.98 -23.55 26.31
N GLN A 72 2.91 -23.66 27.06
CA GLN A 72 2.37 -22.56 27.85
C GLN A 72 3.32 -22.22 29.01
N PRO A 73 3.44 -20.92 29.38
CA PRO A 73 4.18 -20.54 30.57
C PRO A 73 3.57 -21.17 31.86
N ALA A 74 4.43 -21.73 32.71
CA ALA A 74 4.00 -22.36 33.94
C ALA A 74 3.88 -21.39 35.13
N ASN A 75 4.47 -20.19 35.02
CA ASN A 75 4.46 -19.17 36.07
C ASN A 75 4.53 -17.75 35.48
N PRO A 76 4.23 -16.71 36.29
CA PRO A 76 4.24 -15.31 35.82
C PRO A 76 5.61 -14.85 35.26
N LEU A 77 6.71 -15.35 35.76
CA LEU A 77 8.06 -14.98 35.30
C LEU A 77 8.30 -15.45 33.85
N GLU A 78 7.96 -16.70 33.58
CA GLU A 78 8.05 -17.26 32.21
C GLU A 78 7.12 -16.52 31.25
N ALA A 79 5.90 -16.21 31.68
CA ALA A 79 4.96 -15.41 30.86
C ALA A 79 5.52 -14.03 30.52
N GLU A 80 6.16 -13.38 31.49
CA GLU A 80 6.80 -12.08 31.28
C GLU A 80 7.99 -12.17 30.32
N GLN A 81 8.82 -13.20 30.42
CA GLN A 81 9.94 -13.41 29.49
C GLN A 81 9.45 -13.59 28.05
N VAL A 82 8.42 -14.40 27.82
CA VAL A 82 7.83 -14.58 26.49
C VAL A 82 7.24 -13.27 25.96
N ARG A 83 6.59 -12.48 26.82
CA ARG A 83 6.04 -11.17 26.44
C ARG A 83 7.14 -10.19 26.03
N GLN A 84 8.23 -10.10 26.80
CA GLN A 84 9.37 -9.23 26.50
C GLN A 84 10.04 -9.59 25.17
N ARG A 85 10.22 -10.87 24.86
CA ARG A 85 10.77 -11.34 23.58
C ARG A 85 9.89 -10.97 22.39
N ASN A 86 8.58 -11.17 22.53
CA ASN A 86 7.63 -10.77 21.49
C ASN A 86 7.67 -9.26 21.23
N GLU A 87 7.81 -8.45 22.29
CA GLU A 87 7.92 -6.98 22.14
C GLU A 87 9.27 -6.59 21.51
N GLN A 88 10.38 -7.21 21.89
CA GLN A 88 11.67 -7.00 21.26
C GLN A 88 11.65 -7.34 19.76
N ALA A 89 11.07 -8.50 19.38
CA ALA A 89 10.93 -8.89 17.99
C ALA A 89 10.06 -7.92 17.20
N LYS A 90 9.00 -7.37 17.82
CA LYS A 90 8.16 -6.33 17.23
C LYS A 90 8.96 -5.04 16.98
N GLN A 91 9.72 -4.58 17.98
CA GLN A 91 10.55 -3.37 17.87
C GLN A 91 11.63 -3.52 16.78
N GLN A 92 12.31 -4.67 16.72
CA GLN A 92 13.28 -4.95 15.67
C GLN A 92 12.65 -4.88 14.28
N ARG A 93 11.49 -5.51 14.10
CA ARG A 93 10.75 -5.49 12.84
C ARG A 93 10.34 -4.07 12.44
N GLU A 94 9.83 -3.29 13.39
CA GLU A 94 9.43 -1.90 13.15
C GLU A 94 10.62 -1.02 12.79
N ALA A 95 11.76 -1.21 13.48
CA ALA A 95 13.01 -0.51 13.18
C ALA A 95 13.55 -0.86 11.77
N GLU A 96 13.54 -2.15 11.39
CA GLU A 96 13.95 -2.59 10.05
C GLU A 96 13.04 -2.01 8.97
N LEU A 97 11.72 -2.03 9.20
CA LEU A 97 10.74 -1.44 8.28
C LEU A 97 10.97 0.06 8.12
N LYS A 98 11.14 0.79 9.24
CA LYS A 98 11.41 2.23 9.24
C LYS A 98 12.70 2.56 8.48
N LYS A 99 13.76 1.79 8.70
CA LYS A 99 15.04 1.96 7.97
C LYS A 99 14.85 1.80 6.46
N LYS A 100 14.17 0.74 6.02
CA LYS A 100 13.88 0.51 4.59
C LYS A 100 13.02 1.62 3.98
N GLN A 101 12.02 2.09 4.72
CA GLN A 101 11.18 3.19 4.26
C GLN A 101 11.97 4.50 4.14
N GLN A 102 12.90 4.74 5.06
CA GLN A 102 13.78 5.90 5.00
C GLN A 102 14.73 5.84 3.79
N GLU A 103 15.39 4.71 3.57
CA GLU A 103 16.27 4.49 2.41
C GLU A 103 15.50 4.68 1.07
N ALA A 104 14.26 4.16 1.02
CA ALA A 104 13.40 4.34 -0.14
C ALA A 104 12.95 5.80 -0.34
N ALA A 105 12.65 6.53 0.74
CA ALA A 105 12.29 7.94 0.68
C ALA A 105 13.47 8.80 0.16
N GLU A 106 14.67 8.57 0.66
CA GLU A 106 15.89 9.26 0.16
C GLU A 106 16.16 8.96 -1.32
N LYS A 107 15.95 7.71 -1.74
CA LYS A 107 16.03 7.33 -3.15
C LYS A 107 14.94 8.01 -3.97
N ALA A 108 13.70 8.05 -3.48
CA ALA A 108 12.59 8.73 -4.14
C ALA A 108 12.88 10.22 -4.35
N GLN A 109 13.41 10.91 -3.33
CA GLN A 109 13.78 12.33 -3.40
C GLN A 109 14.90 12.58 -4.42
N ARG A 110 15.92 11.70 -4.48
CA ARG A 110 16.96 11.81 -5.52
C ARG A 110 16.39 11.63 -6.92
N LEU A 111 15.64 10.55 -7.16
CA LEU A 111 15.04 10.29 -8.48
C LEU A 111 14.09 11.41 -8.90
N TRP A 112 13.32 11.95 -7.96
CA TRP A 112 12.42 13.07 -8.22
C TRP A 112 13.17 14.34 -8.61
N ARG A 113 14.24 14.68 -7.92
CA ARG A 113 15.08 15.84 -8.22
C ARG A 113 15.74 15.74 -9.59
N ASP A 114 16.22 14.55 -9.94
CA ASP A 114 16.99 14.29 -11.16
C ASP A 114 16.08 14.10 -12.40
N ALA A 115 14.77 13.92 -12.21
CA ALA A 115 13.79 13.76 -13.26
C ALA A 115 13.38 15.10 -13.89
N SER A 116 13.09 15.09 -15.20
CA SER A 116 12.54 16.21 -15.94
C SER A 116 11.01 16.34 -15.75
N PRO A 117 10.38 17.48 -16.05
CA PRO A 117 8.93 17.54 -16.20
C PRO A 117 8.44 16.46 -17.16
N ALA A 118 7.29 15.87 -16.87
CA ALA A 118 6.72 14.81 -17.73
C ALA A 118 6.33 15.37 -19.11
N ASP A 119 6.66 14.60 -20.16
CA ASP A 119 6.23 14.87 -21.52
C ASP A 119 4.69 14.71 -21.60
N PRO A 120 3.94 15.74 -22.03
CA PRO A 120 2.50 15.64 -22.25
C PRO A 120 2.10 14.52 -23.23
N ASP A 121 2.98 14.19 -24.18
CA ASP A 121 2.75 13.16 -25.20
C ASP A 121 3.19 11.76 -24.73
N HIS A 122 3.58 11.60 -23.45
CA HIS A 122 3.90 10.28 -22.91
C HIS A 122 2.76 9.28 -23.17
N PRO A 123 3.03 8.06 -23.70
CA PRO A 123 2.00 7.13 -24.15
C PRO A 123 0.91 6.83 -23.12
N TYR A 124 1.26 6.75 -21.84
CA TYR A 124 0.28 6.56 -20.78
C TYR A 124 -0.66 7.78 -20.63
N LEU A 125 -0.14 9.01 -20.68
CA LEU A 125 -0.96 10.23 -20.58
C LEU A 125 -1.88 10.37 -21.79
N ALA A 126 -1.37 10.15 -23.00
CA ALA A 126 -2.14 10.11 -24.22
C ALA A 126 -3.25 9.03 -24.17
N ALA A 127 -2.90 7.79 -23.73
CA ALA A 127 -3.86 6.70 -23.60
C ALA A 127 -4.96 6.98 -22.56
N LYS A 128 -4.67 7.78 -21.51
CA LYS A 128 -5.62 8.17 -20.47
C LYS A 128 -6.27 9.53 -20.72
N SER A 129 -5.91 10.24 -21.78
CA SER A 129 -6.36 11.61 -22.10
C SER A 129 -6.22 12.56 -20.91
N CYS A 130 -5.11 12.49 -20.18
CA CYS A 130 -4.84 13.28 -18.97
C CYS A 130 -3.64 14.20 -19.18
N ARG A 131 -3.70 15.41 -18.61
CA ARG A 131 -2.55 16.31 -18.51
C ARG A 131 -1.55 15.81 -17.46
N PRO A 132 -0.26 16.19 -17.52
CA PRO A 132 0.78 15.72 -16.59
C PRO A 132 0.58 16.14 -15.13
N HIS A 133 -0.08 17.25 -14.83
CA HIS A 133 -0.33 17.77 -13.47
C HIS A 133 0.88 17.74 -12.55
N GLY A 134 2.04 18.20 -13.06
CA GLY A 134 3.28 18.28 -12.29
C GLY A 134 3.98 16.93 -12.07
N LEU A 135 3.58 15.86 -12.75
CA LEU A 135 4.38 14.64 -12.83
C LEU A 135 5.76 14.92 -13.41
N ARG A 136 6.70 14.10 -13.03
CA ARG A 136 8.04 14.09 -13.62
C ARG A 136 8.27 12.81 -14.40
N GLN A 137 9.30 12.82 -15.24
CA GLN A 137 9.68 11.69 -16.07
C GLN A 137 11.17 11.41 -15.93
N LEU A 138 11.50 10.14 -15.75
CA LEU A 138 12.86 9.65 -15.76
C LEU A 138 12.98 8.58 -16.85
N SER A 139 13.79 8.86 -17.87
CA SER A 139 13.83 8.05 -19.10
C SER A 139 12.43 7.94 -19.71
N HIS A 140 11.88 6.72 -19.80
CA HIS A 140 10.56 6.42 -20.36
C HIS A 140 9.47 6.17 -19.29
N ALA A 141 9.75 6.40 -18.00
CA ALA A 141 8.78 6.18 -16.96
C ALA A 141 8.31 7.52 -16.35
N LEU A 142 6.99 7.69 -16.22
CA LEU A 142 6.42 8.75 -15.39
C LEU A 142 6.66 8.43 -13.91
N LEU A 143 6.94 9.46 -13.14
CA LEU A 143 7.07 9.39 -11.69
C LEU A 143 5.86 10.05 -11.06
N VAL A 144 5.06 9.27 -10.33
CA VAL A 144 3.95 9.76 -9.51
C VAL A 144 4.44 9.86 -8.07
N PRO A 145 4.50 11.07 -7.48
CA PRO A 145 5.03 11.25 -6.14
C PRO A 145 4.00 10.85 -5.08
N LEU A 146 4.45 10.14 -4.05
CA LEU A 146 3.64 9.84 -2.87
C LEU A 146 4.16 10.63 -1.67
N TYR A 147 3.27 11.42 -1.10
CA TYR A 147 3.57 12.26 0.06
C TYR A 147 2.94 11.72 1.34
N ARG A 148 3.61 12.00 2.44
CA ARG A 148 3.09 11.93 3.80
C ARG A 148 3.66 13.07 4.63
N GLU A 149 2.81 13.78 5.34
CA GLU A 149 3.23 14.94 6.17
C GLU A 149 4.08 15.96 5.40
N GLY A 150 3.68 16.21 4.14
CA GLY A 150 4.40 17.12 3.23
C GLY A 150 5.74 16.59 2.69
N GLN A 151 6.18 15.41 3.10
CA GLN A 151 7.43 14.82 2.64
C GLN A 151 7.20 13.80 1.53
N LEU A 152 8.04 13.83 0.50
CA LEU A 152 8.09 12.80 -0.53
C LEU A 152 8.71 11.53 0.04
N VAL A 153 7.90 10.47 0.16
CA VAL A 153 8.30 9.21 0.82
C VAL A 153 8.36 8.02 -0.11
N ASN A 154 7.77 8.11 -1.30
CA ASN A 154 7.78 7.04 -2.29
C ASN A 154 7.49 7.60 -3.68
N LEU A 155 7.73 6.77 -4.70
CA LEU A 155 7.34 7.03 -6.09
C LEU A 155 6.62 5.80 -6.65
N GLN A 156 5.58 6.03 -7.47
CA GLN A 156 5.09 5.02 -8.40
C GLN A 156 5.60 5.34 -9.79
N HIS A 157 6.30 4.40 -10.40
CA HIS A 157 6.71 4.46 -11.79
C HIS A 157 5.56 3.96 -12.66
N ILE A 158 5.18 4.72 -13.68
CA ILE A 158 4.21 4.30 -14.71
C ILE A 158 4.96 4.26 -16.03
N PHE A 159 4.98 3.07 -16.63
CA PHE A 159 5.67 2.82 -17.90
C PHE A 159 4.74 3.09 -19.09
N PRO A 160 5.28 3.24 -20.32
CA PRO A 160 4.49 3.50 -21.53
C PRO A 160 3.38 2.47 -21.79
N ASP A 161 3.59 1.22 -21.41
CA ASP A 161 2.62 0.12 -21.51
C ASP A 161 1.52 0.15 -20.42
N GLY A 162 1.54 1.15 -19.55
CA GLY A 162 0.62 1.28 -18.41
C GLY A 162 1.00 0.46 -17.19
N THR A 163 2.09 -0.33 -17.22
CA THR A 163 2.61 -1.05 -16.04
C THR A 163 2.98 -0.08 -14.92
N LYS A 164 2.57 -0.39 -13.70
CA LYS A 164 2.80 0.45 -12.52
C LYS A 164 3.63 -0.28 -11.48
N ARG A 165 4.67 0.37 -10.94
CA ARG A 165 5.54 -0.21 -9.90
C ARG A 165 5.91 0.83 -8.88
N PHE A 166 5.69 0.54 -7.59
CA PHE A 166 6.24 1.35 -6.52
C PHE A 166 7.75 1.15 -6.37
N LEU A 167 8.41 2.17 -5.87
CA LEU A 167 9.79 2.02 -5.42
C LEU A 167 9.84 1.01 -4.27
N GLN A 168 10.72 0.03 -4.42
CA GLN A 168 10.80 -1.08 -3.46
C GLN A 168 11.18 -0.59 -2.07
N GLY A 169 10.49 -1.09 -1.06
CA GLY A 169 10.69 -0.70 0.34
C GLY A 169 10.00 0.62 0.74
N GLY A 170 9.49 1.38 -0.21
CA GLY A 170 8.83 2.66 0.05
C GLY A 170 7.46 2.47 0.74
N ARG A 171 7.12 3.42 1.61
CA ARG A 171 5.83 3.46 2.28
C ARG A 171 4.72 3.80 1.30
N VAL A 172 3.60 3.08 1.38
CA VAL A 172 2.38 3.37 0.62
C VAL A 172 1.22 3.67 1.57
N SER A 173 1.10 2.92 2.66
CA SER A 173 -0.01 3.07 3.62
C SER A 173 -0.08 4.48 4.21
N GLY A 174 -1.23 5.14 4.04
CA GLY A 174 -1.48 6.52 4.46
C GLY A 174 -0.73 7.58 3.65
N CYS A 175 -0.12 7.21 2.51
CA CYS A 175 0.51 8.14 1.57
C CYS A 175 -0.40 8.34 0.36
N TYR A 176 -0.31 9.51 -0.27
CA TYR A 176 -1.12 9.83 -1.45
C TYR A 176 -0.36 10.75 -2.41
N SER A 177 -0.80 10.76 -3.65
CA SER A 177 -0.36 11.76 -4.65
C SER A 177 -1.41 12.87 -4.73
N PRO A 178 -1.08 14.12 -4.40
CA PRO A 178 -2.03 15.22 -4.43
C PRO A 178 -2.19 15.78 -5.85
N LEU A 179 -3.40 16.20 -6.19
CA LEU A 179 -3.72 16.99 -7.37
C LEU A 179 -4.52 18.23 -6.92
N GLY A 180 -4.16 19.38 -7.44
CA GLY A 180 -4.77 20.65 -7.02
C GLY A 180 -4.38 21.07 -5.61
N THR A 181 -5.03 22.14 -5.13
CA THR A 181 -4.79 22.71 -3.80
C THR A 181 -6.04 22.60 -2.95
N ILE A 182 -5.89 22.12 -1.73
CA ILE A 182 -6.99 22.07 -0.76
C ILE A 182 -7.40 23.51 -0.40
N LYS A 183 -8.68 23.81 -0.56
CA LYS A 183 -9.26 25.12 -0.24
C LYS A 183 -10.36 24.94 0.81
N PRO A 184 -10.47 25.85 1.79
CA PRO A 184 -11.54 25.81 2.79
C PRO A 184 -12.93 25.75 2.12
N GLY A 185 -13.80 24.90 2.63
CA GLY A 185 -15.18 24.72 2.13
C GLY A 185 -15.32 24.00 0.79
N GLN A 186 -14.21 23.65 0.13
CA GLN A 186 -14.25 22.86 -1.10
C GLN A 186 -14.07 21.36 -0.80
N PRO A 187 -14.70 20.48 -1.59
CA PRO A 187 -14.54 19.04 -1.40
C PRO A 187 -13.13 18.57 -1.75
N ILE A 188 -12.67 17.53 -1.05
CA ILE A 188 -11.48 16.78 -1.38
C ILE A 188 -11.93 15.40 -1.83
N TYR A 189 -11.64 15.04 -3.07
CA TYR A 189 -11.87 13.70 -3.57
C TYR A 189 -10.72 12.77 -3.17
N ILE A 190 -11.05 11.53 -2.83
CA ILE A 190 -10.08 10.46 -2.60
C ILE A 190 -10.41 9.34 -3.57
N CYS A 191 -9.48 8.99 -4.44
CA CYS A 191 -9.64 7.92 -5.44
C CYS A 191 -8.49 6.92 -5.38
N GLU A 192 -8.63 5.79 -6.09
CA GLU A 192 -7.59 4.78 -6.13
C GLU A 192 -6.42 5.20 -7.02
N GLY A 193 -6.66 5.44 -8.29
CA GLY A 193 -5.63 5.63 -9.30
C GLY A 193 -5.30 7.08 -9.62
N TRP A 194 -4.08 7.33 -10.10
CA TRP A 194 -3.67 8.68 -10.50
C TRP A 194 -4.49 9.20 -11.71
N ALA A 195 -4.77 8.36 -12.74
CA ALA A 195 -5.56 8.79 -13.89
C ALA A 195 -7.00 9.14 -13.52
N THR A 196 -7.63 8.34 -12.64
CA THR A 196 -8.94 8.66 -12.05
C THR A 196 -8.90 10.00 -11.34
N GLY A 197 -7.82 10.25 -10.55
CA GLY A 197 -7.63 11.52 -9.84
C GLY A 197 -7.43 12.70 -10.77
N ALA A 198 -6.62 12.54 -11.84
CA ALA A 198 -6.41 13.59 -12.85
C ALA A 198 -7.74 13.94 -13.54
N THR A 199 -8.53 12.94 -13.92
CA THR A 199 -9.87 13.14 -14.50
C THR A 199 -10.78 13.94 -13.56
N LEU A 200 -10.89 13.52 -12.31
CA LEU A 200 -11.72 14.20 -11.31
C LEU A 200 -11.27 15.65 -11.10
N HIS A 201 -9.96 15.88 -11.03
CA HIS A 201 -9.41 17.22 -10.88
C HIS A 201 -9.70 18.11 -12.11
N GLU A 202 -9.53 17.56 -13.31
CA GLU A 202 -9.78 18.27 -14.57
C GLU A 202 -11.25 18.64 -14.76
N GLU A 203 -12.17 17.78 -14.37
CA GLU A 203 -13.62 17.99 -14.51
C GLU A 203 -14.21 18.90 -13.42
N THR A 204 -13.68 18.80 -12.19
CA THR A 204 -14.30 19.48 -11.03
C THR A 204 -13.53 20.69 -10.53
N GLY A 205 -12.24 20.80 -10.86
CA GLY A 205 -11.34 21.79 -10.27
C GLY A 205 -11.02 21.56 -8.78
N ALA A 206 -11.59 20.52 -8.16
CA ALA A 206 -11.39 20.23 -6.76
C ALA A 206 -10.03 19.58 -6.49
N ALA A 207 -9.58 19.64 -5.23
CA ALA A 207 -8.40 18.89 -4.78
C ALA A 207 -8.68 17.39 -4.77
N VAL A 208 -7.71 16.60 -5.20
CA VAL A 208 -7.81 15.13 -5.20
C VAL A 208 -6.60 14.50 -4.52
N ALA A 209 -6.84 13.52 -3.68
CA ALA A 209 -5.83 12.66 -3.07
C ALA A 209 -5.90 11.26 -3.72
N CYS A 210 -4.95 10.95 -4.60
CA CYS A 210 -4.84 9.63 -5.20
C CYS A 210 -4.18 8.68 -4.19
N ALA A 211 -4.94 7.72 -3.67
CA ALA A 211 -4.50 6.80 -2.62
C ALA A 211 -3.63 5.65 -3.16
N MET A 212 -3.52 5.50 -4.47
CA MET A 212 -2.70 4.55 -5.21
C MET A 212 -3.08 3.08 -5.04
N SER A 213 -4.08 2.75 -4.23
CA SER A 213 -4.70 1.43 -4.12
C SER A 213 -6.01 1.48 -3.32
N ALA A 214 -6.94 0.56 -3.59
CA ALA A 214 -8.22 0.44 -2.88
C ALA A 214 -8.05 0.30 -1.36
N ARG A 215 -7.07 -0.50 -0.90
CA ARG A 215 -6.77 -0.70 0.53
C ARG A 215 -6.29 0.56 1.24
N ASN A 216 -5.81 1.54 0.51
CA ASN A 216 -5.25 2.78 1.05
C ASN A 216 -6.26 3.94 1.12
N LEU A 217 -7.47 3.77 0.58
CA LEU A 217 -8.53 4.79 0.65
C LEU A 217 -8.82 5.21 2.09
N LEU A 218 -9.08 4.24 2.98
CA LEU A 218 -9.36 4.50 4.39
C LEU A 218 -8.17 5.10 5.16
N PRO A 219 -6.93 4.58 5.06
CA PRO A 219 -5.75 5.22 5.67
C PRO A 219 -5.51 6.66 5.21
N VAL A 220 -5.69 6.96 3.92
CA VAL A 220 -5.56 8.34 3.39
C VAL A 220 -6.69 9.22 3.90
N GLY A 221 -7.93 8.74 3.90
CA GLY A 221 -9.06 9.49 4.42
C GLY A 221 -8.91 9.85 5.90
N ARG A 222 -8.46 8.91 6.74
CA ARG A 222 -8.15 9.19 8.16
C ARG A 222 -7.05 10.24 8.32
N TYR A 223 -6.00 10.14 7.51
CA TYR A 223 -4.94 11.15 7.51
C TYR A 223 -5.48 12.54 7.16
N LEU A 224 -6.30 12.65 6.11
CA LEU A 224 -6.86 13.92 5.67
C LEU A 224 -7.82 14.51 6.70
N LEU A 225 -8.71 13.71 7.30
CA LEU A 225 -9.61 14.19 8.37
C LEU A 225 -8.85 14.69 9.60
N HIS A 226 -7.74 14.03 9.94
CA HIS A 226 -6.90 14.46 11.07
C HIS A 226 -6.24 15.83 10.81
N HIS A 227 -5.77 16.07 9.57
CA HIS A 227 -5.06 17.31 9.21
C HIS A 227 -5.99 18.42 8.72
N TYR A 228 -7.16 18.07 8.23
CA TYR A 228 -8.19 18.97 7.70
C TYR A 228 -9.56 18.58 8.26
N PRO A 229 -9.81 18.82 9.56
CA PRO A 229 -11.02 18.33 10.24
C PRO A 229 -12.32 18.89 9.63
N ASP A 230 -12.27 20.09 9.05
CA ASP A 230 -13.41 20.74 8.42
C ASP A 230 -13.56 20.39 6.92
N ALA A 231 -12.72 19.49 6.40
CA ALA A 231 -12.77 19.13 4.99
C ALA A 231 -13.98 18.25 4.66
N VAL A 232 -14.66 18.57 3.57
CA VAL A 232 -15.71 17.70 3.01
C VAL A 232 -15.04 16.63 2.16
N LEU A 233 -14.89 15.42 2.72
CA LEU A 233 -14.31 14.31 1.97
C LEU A 233 -15.36 13.60 1.10
N ILE A 234 -14.95 13.18 -0.09
CA ILE A 234 -15.72 12.37 -1.02
C ILE A 234 -14.84 11.21 -1.50
N ILE A 235 -15.22 9.98 -1.22
CA ILE A 235 -14.58 8.82 -1.82
C ILE A 235 -15.11 8.65 -3.25
N ALA A 236 -14.23 8.69 -4.24
CA ALA A 236 -14.52 8.34 -5.62
C ALA A 236 -14.01 6.92 -5.88
N GLY A 237 -14.93 5.96 -5.83
CA GLY A 237 -14.61 4.54 -5.95
C GLY A 237 -14.58 4.05 -7.39
N ASP A 238 -13.73 3.07 -7.66
CA ASP A 238 -13.78 2.30 -8.89
C ASP A 238 -14.94 1.29 -8.84
N ASP A 239 -15.51 0.93 -9.98
CA ASP A 239 -16.62 0.01 -10.12
C ASP A 239 -16.21 -1.21 -10.97
N ASP A 240 -15.49 -2.13 -10.38
CA ASP A 240 -14.92 -3.34 -10.99
C ASP A 240 -16.00 -4.37 -11.37
N ARG A 241 -16.93 -4.00 -12.27
CA ARG A 241 -18.18 -4.74 -12.58
C ARG A 241 -17.96 -6.18 -13.05
N THR A 242 -16.81 -6.49 -13.65
CA THR A 242 -16.47 -7.84 -14.14
C THR A 242 -15.79 -8.72 -13.10
N LYS A 243 -15.35 -8.16 -11.98
CA LYS A 243 -14.65 -8.91 -10.92
C LYS A 243 -15.62 -9.36 -9.83
N GLU A 244 -15.49 -10.61 -9.40
CA GLU A 244 -16.28 -11.15 -8.29
C GLU A 244 -16.14 -10.27 -7.04
N GLY A 245 -17.28 -9.95 -6.42
CA GLY A 245 -17.34 -9.10 -5.22
C GLY A 245 -17.01 -7.62 -5.46
N ASN A 246 -16.77 -7.20 -6.69
CA ASN A 246 -16.47 -5.81 -7.08
C ASN A 246 -15.51 -5.14 -6.09
N PRO A 247 -14.22 -5.48 -6.08
CA PRO A 247 -13.29 -5.10 -5.01
C PRO A 247 -13.11 -3.59 -4.87
N GLY A 248 -13.13 -2.83 -5.98
CA GLY A 248 -13.03 -1.37 -5.96
C GLY A 248 -14.22 -0.73 -5.24
N ARG A 249 -15.46 -1.05 -5.67
CA ARG A 249 -16.68 -0.59 -5.04
C ARG A 249 -16.77 -1.00 -3.56
N THR A 250 -16.43 -2.26 -3.26
CA THR A 250 -16.46 -2.79 -1.89
C THR A 250 -15.50 -2.04 -0.97
N ALA A 251 -14.27 -1.78 -1.41
CA ALA A 251 -13.29 -1.05 -0.62
C ALA A 251 -13.70 0.43 -0.43
N ALA A 252 -14.20 1.07 -1.49
CA ALA A 252 -14.66 2.46 -1.45
C ALA A 252 -15.85 2.61 -0.51
N THR A 253 -16.83 1.70 -0.57
CA THR A 253 -18.00 1.69 0.32
C THR A 253 -17.60 1.53 1.79
N LYS A 254 -16.69 0.59 2.09
CA LYS A 254 -16.16 0.40 3.45
C LYS A 254 -15.40 1.63 3.95
N ALA A 255 -14.59 2.25 3.08
CA ALA A 255 -13.85 3.45 3.44
C ALA A 255 -14.79 4.62 3.71
N ALA A 256 -15.75 4.89 2.84
CA ALA A 256 -16.73 5.98 3.01
C ALA A 256 -17.54 5.81 4.30
N ALA A 257 -18.05 4.60 4.57
CA ALA A 257 -18.80 4.29 5.80
C ALA A 257 -17.93 4.51 7.06
N ALA A 258 -16.68 4.05 7.05
CA ALA A 258 -15.76 4.18 8.19
C ALA A 258 -15.29 5.63 8.44
N LEU A 259 -15.35 6.50 7.42
CA LEU A 259 -14.99 7.91 7.50
C LEU A 259 -16.20 8.82 7.72
N GLY A 260 -17.43 8.30 7.61
CA GLY A 260 -18.65 9.09 7.67
C GLY A 260 -18.78 10.09 6.51
N CYS A 261 -18.23 9.78 5.32
CA CYS A 261 -18.20 10.70 4.19
C CYS A 261 -18.99 10.16 2.98
N ARG A 262 -19.14 11.01 1.95
CA ARG A 262 -19.88 10.64 0.74
C ARG A 262 -19.08 9.66 -0.11
N LEU A 263 -19.80 8.75 -0.79
CA LEU A 263 -19.30 7.90 -1.85
C LEU A 263 -19.88 8.35 -3.19
N VAL A 264 -19.03 8.42 -4.21
CA VAL A 264 -19.45 8.57 -5.61
C VAL A 264 -18.83 7.43 -6.43
N LEU A 265 -19.61 6.94 -7.39
CA LEU A 265 -19.19 5.89 -8.33
C LEU A 265 -19.48 6.37 -9.73
N PRO A 266 -18.77 5.88 -10.76
CA PRO A 266 -19.09 6.19 -12.15
C PRO A 266 -20.56 5.83 -12.45
N GLN A 267 -21.29 6.78 -13.05
CA GLN A 267 -22.68 6.55 -13.50
C GLN A 267 -22.65 6.08 -14.95
N TRP A 268 -22.76 4.78 -15.13
CA TRP A 268 -22.63 4.15 -16.43
C TRP A 268 -23.94 4.26 -17.22
N PRO A 269 -23.93 4.71 -18.51
CA PRO A 269 -25.02 4.47 -19.44
C PRO A 269 -25.24 2.97 -19.70
N ASP A 270 -26.43 2.60 -20.20
CA ASP A 270 -26.83 1.20 -20.36
C ASP A 270 -25.97 0.40 -21.37
N ASP A 271 -25.40 1.07 -22.36
CA ASP A 271 -24.61 0.48 -23.46
C ASP A 271 -23.10 0.44 -23.20
N VAL A 272 -22.65 0.80 -22.00
CA VAL A 272 -21.22 0.87 -21.67
C VAL A 272 -20.64 -0.53 -21.40
N PRO A 273 -19.50 -0.88 -22.03
CA PRO A 273 -18.80 -2.14 -21.77
C PRO A 273 -18.50 -2.35 -20.29
N LEU A 274 -18.70 -3.58 -19.80
CA LEU A 274 -18.56 -3.92 -18.38
C LEU A 274 -17.12 -3.86 -17.88
N GLU A 275 -16.14 -3.90 -18.79
CA GLU A 275 -14.70 -3.83 -18.49
C GLU A 275 -14.24 -2.44 -18.04
N LEU A 276 -15.01 -1.40 -18.39
CA LEU A 276 -14.74 -0.04 -17.92
C LEU A 276 -15.09 0.07 -16.43
N SER A 277 -14.21 0.65 -15.63
CA SER A 277 -14.34 0.54 -14.17
C SER A 277 -14.13 1.86 -13.41
N ASP A 278 -13.56 2.90 -14.01
CA ASP A 278 -13.23 4.12 -13.29
C ASP A 278 -13.75 5.40 -13.99
N PHE A 279 -13.60 6.55 -13.34
CA PHE A 279 -14.05 7.84 -13.88
C PHE A 279 -13.29 8.26 -15.14
N ASN A 280 -12.03 7.84 -15.31
CA ASN A 280 -11.28 8.09 -16.52
C ASN A 280 -11.84 7.29 -17.69
N ASP A 281 -12.20 6.04 -17.47
CA ASP A 281 -12.84 5.22 -18.48
C ASP A 281 -14.21 5.80 -18.88
N LEU A 282 -15.01 6.29 -17.91
CA LEU A 282 -16.30 6.93 -18.18
C LEU A 282 -16.14 8.21 -19.01
N ARG A 283 -15.18 9.08 -18.67
CA ARG A 283 -14.89 10.29 -19.45
C ARG A 283 -14.54 9.93 -20.90
N LYS A 284 -13.60 9.00 -21.09
CA LYS A 284 -13.18 8.56 -22.42
C LYS A 284 -14.29 7.92 -23.24
N TRP A 285 -15.23 7.26 -22.59
CA TRP A 285 -16.42 6.74 -23.25
C TRP A 285 -17.32 7.86 -23.77
N ARG A 286 -17.53 8.90 -22.98
CA ARG A 286 -18.39 10.06 -23.36
C ARG A 286 -17.75 10.95 -24.43
N GLU A 287 -16.44 10.92 -24.60
CA GLU A 287 -15.69 11.70 -25.59
C GLU A 287 -15.59 11.01 -26.97
N LYS A 288 -16.05 9.75 -27.09
CA LYS A 288 -16.11 8.99 -28.37
C LYS A 288 -17.36 9.34 -29.14
#